data_a8ed4fd541bf0dc2b0ba0a04792904f1
#
_entry.id   a8ed4fd541bf0dc2b0ba0a04792904f1
#
_cell.length_a   1.000
_cell.length_b   1.000
_cell.length_c   1.000
_cell.angle_alpha   90.00
_cell.angle_beta   90.00
_cell.angle_gamma   90.00
#
_symmetry.space_group_name_H-M   'P 1'
#
loop_
_entity.id
_entity.type
_entity.pdbx_description
1 polymer ?
#
loop_
_entity_poly.entity_id
_entity_poly.type
_entity_poly.pdbx_seq_one_letter_code
_entity_poly.pdbx_strand_id
1 'polypeptide(L)'
;MRLFIAIEIPSDVRNALAALVKELQKTAPKAKWVRPENLHVTLKFLGSTEAAKRDQIEDTLKAIRSPQPVSLEFRGLGFFPNQKRPRVLWAGIESSANLRPLAEDIDRSMHGLGFPLEERRFTPHLTLARFDPAGLPPNLASAVKQYTSRGFGSLNAREFHLIESRLKPTAAEY
;
A
#
# COMPACT_ATOMS: atom_id res chain seq x y z
N MET A 1 18.01 1.09 8.82
CA MET A 1 16.75 0.34 8.62
C MET A 1 15.86 1.10 7.66
N ARG A 2 14.99 0.42 6.93
CA ARG A 2 13.98 1.07 6.08
C ARG A 2 12.62 0.97 6.75
N LEU A 3 12.01 2.11 7.01
CA LEU A 3 10.76 2.21 7.74
C LEU A 3 9.62 2.76 6.87
N PHE A 4 8.41 2.31 7.16
CA PHE A 4 7.19 2.89 6.63
C PHE A 4 6.03 2.74 7.64
N ILE A 5 5.01 3.54 7.47
CA ILE A 5 3.84 3.56 8.33
C ILE A 5 2.64 3.06 7.53
N ALA A 6 1.92 2.08 8.05
CA ALA A 6 0.86 1.40 7.30
C ALA A 6 -0.26 0.86 8.19
N ILE A 7 -1.40 0.62 7.57
CA ILE A 7 -2.49 -0.17 8.13
C ILE A 7 -2.38 -1.59 7.58
N GLU A 8 -2.43 -2.59 8.45
CA GLU A 8 -2.47 -3.99 8.06
C GLU A 8 -3.84 -4.37 7.51
N ILE A 9 -3.86 -5.23 6.49
CA ILE A 9 -5.10 -5.74 5.92
C ILE A 9 -5.55 -7.02 6.63
N PRO A 10 -6.87 -7.26 6.74
CA PRO A 10 -7.35 -8.49 7.36
C PRO A 10 -7.10 -9.72 6.49
N SER A 11 -7.11 -10.90 7.10
CA SER A 11 -6.79 -12.16 6.43
C SER A 11 -7.74 -12.51 5.28
N ASP A 12 -9.01 -12.17 5.38
CA ASP A 12 -10.00 -12.40 4.32
C ASP A 12 -9.69 -11.58 3.06
N VAL A 13 -9.33 -10.30 3.22
CA VAL A 13 -8.89 -9.44 2.12
C VAL A 13 -7.57 -9.97 1.53
N ARG A 14 -6.62 -10.30 2.40
CA ARG A 14 -5.33 -10.86 1.97
C ARG A 14 -5.49 -12.13 1.16
N ASN A 15 -6.35 -13.06 1.60
CA ASN A 15 -6.62 -14.31 0.91
C ASN A 15 -7.31 -14.09 -0.44
N ALA A 16 -8.29 -13.18 -0.51
CA ALA A 16 -8.95 -12.82 -1.76
C ALA A 16 -7.97 -12.24 -2.79
N LEU A 17 -7.09 -11.33 -2.35
CA LEU A 17 -6.07 -10.75 -3.21
C LEU A 17 -4.97 -11.75 -3.59
N ALA A 18 -4.60 -12.66 -2.70
CA ALA A 18 -3.64 -13.73 -3.00
C ALA A 18 -4.14 -14.66 -4.10
N ALA A 19 -5.42 -15.04 -4.06
CA ALA A 19 -6.05 -15.85 -5.10
C ALA A 19 -6.08 -15.12 -6.44
N LEU A 20 -6.43 -13.83 -6.43
CA LEU A 20 -6.42 -12.98 -7.62
C LEU A 20 -5.02 -12.85 -8.23
N VAL A 21 -4.02 -12.53 -7.42
CA VAL A 21 -2.62 -12.39 -7.85
C VAL A 21 -2.13 -13.69 -8.48
N LYS A 22 -2.45 -14.84 -7.90
CA LYS A 22 -2.08 -16.15 -8.45
C LYS A 22 -2.61 -16.35 -9.86
N GLU A 23 -3.83 -15.92 -10.14
CA GLU A 23 -4.41 -15.98 -11.49
C GLU A 23 -3.75 -14.98 -12.44
N LEU A 24 -3.56 -13.74 -12.00
CA LEU A 24 -2.97 -12.67 -12.83
C LEU A 24 -1.49 -12.91 -13.15
N GLN A 25 -0.74 -13.55 -12.26
CA GLN A 25 0.66 -13.91 -12.49
C GLN A 25 0.85 -14.78 -13.74
N LYS A 26 -0.13 -15.59 -14.08
CA LYS A 26 -0.09 -16.43 -15.29
C LYS A 26 0.00 -15.60 -16.56
N THR A 27 -0.58 -14.41 -16.55
CA THR A 27 -0.59 -13.49 -17.70
C THR A 27 0.63 -12.56 -17.75
N ALA A 28 1.32 -12.38 -16.64
CA ALA A 28 2.47 -11.49 -16.53
C ALA A 28 3.54 -12.07 -15.58
N PRO A 29 4.18 -13.19 -15.93
CA PRO A 29 5.11 -13.87 -15.01
C PRO A 29 6.39 -13.08 -14.76
N LYS A 30 6.74 -12.13 -15.63
CA LYS A 30 7.94 -11.29 -15.51
C LYS A 30 7.74 -10.04 -14.65
N ALA A 31 6.51 -9.70 -14.30
CA ALA A 31 6.22 -8.57 -13.42
C ALA A 31 6.71 -8.86 -11.99
N LYS A 32 7.01 -7.82 -11.24
CA LYS A 32 7.40 -7.93 -9.83
C LYS A 32 6.14 -7.91 -8.97
N TRP A 33 5.62 -9.09 -8.69
CA TRP A 33 4.43 -9.27 -7.87
C TRP A 33 4.76 -9.13 -6.39
N VAL A 34 3.92 -8.38 -5.68
CA VAL A 34 4.01 -8.26 -4.22
C VAL A 34 3.47 -9.55 -3.60
N ARG A 35 4.21 -10.10 -2.64
CA ARG A 35 3.75 -11.27 -1.89
C ARG A 35 2.55 -10.89 -1.02
N PRO A 36 1.55 -11.78 -0.88
CA PRO A 36 0.36 -11.49 -0.08
C PRO A 36 0.65 -11.03 1.36
N GLU A 37 1.65 -11.63 2.00
CA GLU A 37 2.09 -11.26 3.35
C GLU A 37 2.66 -9.84 3.44
N ASN A 38 3.06 -9.26 2.31
CA ASN A 38 3.62 -7.91 2.22
C ASN A 38 2.61 -6.85 1.78
N LEU A 39 1.33 -7.21 1.65
CA LEU A 39 0.29 -6.27 1.29
C LEU A 39 -0.11 -5.40 2.48
N HIS A 40 0.09 -4.10 2.35
CA HIS A 40 -0.23 -3.09 3.37
C HIS A 40 -0.84 -1.85 2.75
N VAL A 41 -1.70 -1.17 3.50
CA VAL A 41 -2.16 0.17 3.14
C VAL A 41 -1.12 1.16 3.66
N THR A 42 -0.20 1.56 2.80
CA THR A 42 0.88 2.48 3.19
C THR A 42 0.36 3.89 3.36
N LEU A 43 0.60 4.46 4.54
CA LEU A 43 0.25 5.84 4.88
C LEU A 43 1.42 6.79 4.61
N LYS A 44 2.64 6.36 4.92
CA LYS A 44 3.86 7.12 4.63
C LYS A 44 5.10 6.23 4.58
N PHE A 45 5.93 6.44 3.57
CA PHE A 45 7.28 5.89 3.52
C PHE A 45 8.26 6.84 4.21
N LEU A 46 9.05 6.30 5.14
CA LEU A 46 10.15 7.04 5.78
C LEU A 46 11.50 6.76 5.11
N GLY A 47 11.59 5.63 4.44
CA GLY A 47 12.82 5.21 3.76
C GLY A 47 13.92 4.81 4.72
N SER A 48 15.17 5.03 4.32
CA SER A 48 16.34 4.71 5.13
C SER A 48 16.38 5.63 6.36
N THR A 49 16.35 5.03 7.53
CA THR A 49 16.24 5.74 8.82
C THR A 49 17.31 5.25 9.78
N GLU A 50 17.94 6.17 10.48
CA GLU A 50 18.89 5.85 11.55
C GLU A 50 18.19 5.19 12.73
N ALA A 51 18.82 4.18 13.31
CA ALA A 51 18.26 3.45 14.46
C ALA A 51 17.93 4.36 15.65
N ALA A 52 18.74 5.40 15.86
CA ALA A 52 18.56 6.37 16.95
C ALA A 52 17.25 7.18 16.84
N LYS A 53 16.66 7.29 15.65
CA LYS A 53 15.38 8.00 15.44
C LYS A 53 14.14 7.16 15.72
N ARG A 54 14.29 5.85 15.84
CA ARG A 54 13.17 4.93 15.96
C ARG A 54 12.24 5.27 17.14
N ASP A 55 12.81 5.42 18.32
CA ASP A 55 12.03 5.69 19.54
C ASP A 55 11.26 7.00 19.44
N GLN A 56 11.89 8.03 18.88
CA GLN A 56 11.26 9.32 18.65
C GLN A 56 10.10 9.23 17.66
N ILE A 57 10.25 8.44 16.60
CA ILE A 57 9.18 8.18 15.64
C ILE A 57 8.02 7.45 16.33
N GLU A 58 8.31 6.39 17.08
CA GLU A 58 7.29 5.62 17.80
C GLU A 58 6.50 6.49 18.78
N ASP A 59 7.17 7.31 19.58
CA ASP A 59 6.53 8.21 20.55
C ASP A 59 5.65 9.26 19.86
N THR A 60 6.13 9.81 18.74
CA THR A 60 5.36 10.77 17.95
C THR A 60 4.12 10.12 17.34
N LEU A 61 4.23 8.91 16.81
CA LEU A 61 3.10 8.18 16.25
C LEU A 61 2.06 7.78 17.31
N LYS A 62 2.49 7.43 18.51
CA LYS A 62 1.60 7.10 19.63
C LYS A 62 0.72 8.27 20.05
N ALA A 63 1.12 9.50 19.81
CA ALA A 63 0.35 10.69 20.10
C ALA A 63 -0.72 11.01 19.05
N ILE A 64 -0.64 10.42 17.86
CA ILE A 64 -1.61 10.65 16.78
C ILE A 64 -2.88 9.85 17.06
N ARG A 65 -4.03 10.52 16.97
CA ARG A 65 -5.35 9.94 17.20
C ARG A 65 -6.30 10.28 16.06
N SER A 66 -7.15 9.32 15.73
CA SER A 66 -8.37 9.56 14.97
C SER A 66 -9.57 9.34 15.94
N PRO A 67 -10.55 10.24 15.96
CA PRO A 67 -11.69 10.11 16.87
C PRO A 67 -12.56 8.91 16.56
N GLN A 68 -12.51 8.42 15.31
CA GLN A 68 -13.28 7.27 14.84
C GLN A 68 -12.36 6.28 14.12
N PRO A 69 -12.70 4.98 14.10
CA PRO A 69 -12.04 4.02 13.23
C PRO A 69 -12.09 4.44 11.76
N VAL A 70 -11.11 4.03 10.98
CA VAL A 70 -11.08 4.26 9.54
C VAL A 70 -11.72 3.09 8.82
N SER A 71 -12.80 3.36 8.08
CA SER A 71 -13.45 2.34 7.26
C SER A 71 -12.79 2.27 5.90
N LEU A 72 -12.41 1.06 5.48
CA LEU A 72 -11.78 0.78 4.20
C LEU A 72 -12.57 -0.30 3.47
N GLU A 73 -12.89 -0.09 2.20
CA GLU A 73 -13.43 -1.08 1.30
C GLU A 73 -12.44 -1.30 0.15
N PHE A 74 -12.02 -2.54 -0.05
CA PHE A 74 -11.08 -2.91 -1.11
C PHE A 74 -11.87 -3.32 -2.34
N ARG A 75 -11.75 -2.52 -3.40
CA ARG A 75 -12.58 -2.68 -4.60
C ARG A 75 -11.83 -2.24 -5.86
N GLY A 76 -11.94 -3.08 -6.89
CA GLY A 76 -11.45 -2.78 -8.22
C GLY A 76 -9.94 -2.87 -8.37
N LEU A 77 -9.51 -2.86 -9.62
CA LEU A 77 -8.11 -2.86 -10.01
C LEU A 77 -7.84 -1.71 -10.97
N GLY A 78 -6.64 -1.20 -10.96
CA GLY A 78 -6.22 -0.17 -11.89
C GLY A 78 -4.71 -0.12 -12.06
N PHE A 79 -4.28 0.69 -13.04
CA PHE A 79 -2.88 0.90 -13.36
C PHE A 79 -2.47 2.35 -13.08
N PHE A 80 -1.25 2.51 -12.61
CA PHE A 80 -0.67 3.82 -12.37
C PHE A 80 0.63 3.96 -13.17
N PRO A 81 0.90 5.07 -13.85
CA PRO A 81 0.09 6.27 -14.00
C PRO A 81 -1.13 6.08 -14.92
N ASN A 82 -1.11 5.14 -15.85
CA ASN A 82 -2.23 4.81 -16.73
C ASN A 82 -2.01 3.44 -17.38
N GLN A 83 -3.02 2.95 -18.13
CA GLN A 83 -2.99 1.65 -18.79
C GLN A 83 -2.02 1.57 -19.98
N LYS A 84 -1.69 2.69 -20.61
CA LYS A 84 -0.79 2.72 -21.79
C LYS A 84 0.67 2.52 -21.43
N ARG A 85 1.10 3.09 -20.29
CA ARG A 85 2.46 2.97 -19.76
C ARG A 85 2.41 2.64 -18.28
N PRO A 86 1.94 1.45 -17.91
CA PRO A 86 1.77 1.08 -16.51
C PRO A 86 3.12 0.88 -15.84
N ARG A 87 3.20 1.33 -14.60
CA ARG A 87 4.32 1.08 -13.69
C ARG A 87 3.88 0.23 -12.52
N VAL A 88 2.62 0.36 -12.13
CA VAL A 88 2.03 -0.28 -10.96
C VAL A 88 0.64 -0.77 -11.31
N LEU A 89 0.35 -2.01 -10.91
CA LEU A 89 -1.02 -2.53 -10.78
C LEU A 89 -1.42 -2.40 -9.32
N TRP A 90 -2.59 -1.81 -9.07
CA TRP A 90 -3.09 -1.61 -7.71
C TRP A 90 -4.52 -2.14 -7.54
N ALA A 91 -4.84 -2.54 -6.30
CA ALA A 91 -6.21 -2.71 -5.84
C ALA A 91 -6.70 -1.40 -5.21
N GLY A 92 -7.91 -0.98 -5.57
CA GLY A 92 -8.50 0.27 -5.10
C GLY A 92 -8.97 0.19 -3.67
N ILE A 93 -8.99 1.34 -3.00
CA ILE A 93 -9.50 1.49 -1.64
C ILE A 93 -10.48 2.66 -1.62
N GLU A 94 -11.71 2.37 -1.21
CA GLU A 94 -12.69 3.38 -0.84
C GLU A 94 -12.64 3.53 0.68
N SER A 95 -12.41 4.73 1.17
CA SER A 95 -12.25 4.98 2.60
C SER A 95 -13.27 5.97 3.14
N SER A 96 -13.52 5.88 4.46
CA SER A 96 -14.15 6.96 5.19
C SER A 96 -13.33 8.25 5.09
N ALA A 97 -14.00 9.39 5.28
CA ALA A 97 -13.38 10.71 5.11
C ALA A 97 -12.20 10.99 6.06
N ASN A 98 -12.08 10.24 7.16
CA ASN A 98 -11.04 10.43 8.17
C ASN A 98 -9.68 9.78 7.84
N LEU A 99 -9.56 9.00 6.77
CA LEU A 99 -8.27 8.41 6.38
C LEU A 99 -7.28 9.47 5.90
N ARG A 100 -7.72 10.39 5.04
CA ARG A 100 -6.84 11.44 4.53
C ARG A 100 -6.31 12.36 5.61
N PRO A 101 -7.13 12.91 6.51
CA PRO A 101 -6.63 13.69 7.64
C PRO A 101 -5.63 12.92 8.50
N LEU A 102 -5.84 11.63 8.73
CA LEU A 102 -4.88 10.80 9.45
C LEU A 102 -3.53 10.73 8.74
N ALA A 103 -3.53 10.45 7.44
CA ALA A 103 -2.31 10.40 6.64
C ALA A 103 -1.58 11.75 6.61
N GLU A 104 -2.32 12.85 6.52
CA GLU A 104 -1.77 14.21 6.58
C GLU A 104 -1.17 14.55 7.95
N ASP A 105 -1.81 14.13 9.04
CA ASP A 105 -1.28 14.30 10.39
C ASP A 105 0.02 13.53 10.58
N ILE A 106 0.08 12.30 10.08
CA ILE A 106 1.30 11.50 10.08
C ILE A 106 2.39 12.20 9.26
N ASP A 107 2.07 12.69 8.09
CA ASP A 107 3.02 13.37 7.20
C ASP A 107 3.62 14.62 7.88
N ARG A 108 2.78 15.48 8.46
CA ARG A 108 3.23 16.67 9.21
C ARG A 108 4.06 16.31 10.43
N SER A 109 3.65 15.28 11.18
CA SER A 109 4.37 14.86 12.39
C SER A 109 5.75 14.32 12.03
N MET A 110 5.87 13.55 10.96
CA MET A 110 7.14 13.05 10.48
C MET A 110 8.01 14.17 9.90
N HIS A 111 7.41 15.16 9.27
CA HIS A 111 8.13 16.35 8.81
C HIS A 111 8.81 17.08 9.99
N GLY A 112 8.13 17.18 11.12
CA GLY A 112 8.71 17.72 12.35
C GLY A 112 9.94 16.97 12.87
N LEU A 113 10.09 15.70 12.47
CA LEU A 113 11.27 14.88 12.78
C LEU A 113 12.35 14.89 11.67
N GLY A 114 12.15 15.70 10.62
CA GLY A 114 13.10 15.86 9.53
C GLY A 114 12.85 15.02 8.29
N PHE A 115 11.69 14.36 8.19
CA PHE A 115 11.31 13.64 6.97
C PHE A 115 10.64 14.59 5.97
N PRO A 116 10.88 14.42 4.66
CA PRO A 116 10.24 15.26 3.65
C PRO A 116 8.70 15.12 3.68
N LEU A 117 8.00 16.24 3.45
CA LEU A 117 6.56 16.21 3.18
C LEU A 117 6.27 15.50 1.86
N GLU A 118 5.14 14.82 1.78
CA GLU A 118 4.65 14.27 0.52
C GLU A 118 4.23 15.39 -0.43
N GLU A 119 4.72 15.33 -1.66
CA GLU A 119 4.40 16.33 -2.69
C GLU A 119 3.01 16.12 -3.31
N ARG A 120 2.53 14.87 -3.30
CA ARG A 120 1.26 14.48 -3.89
C ARG A 120 0.21 14.27 -2.82
N ARG A 121 -1.04 14.57 -3.18
CA ARG A 121 -2.18 14.27 -2.33
C ARG A 121 -2.26 12.75 -2.06
N PHE A 122 -2.48 12.39 -0.81
CA PHE A 122 -2.63 10.99 -0.41
C PHE A 122 -3.82 10.34 -1.15
N THR A 123 -3.53 9.23 -1.85
CA THR A 123 -4.52 8.41 -2.53
C THR A 123 -4.32 6.96 -2.09
N PRO A 124 -5.26 6.42 -1.31
CA PRO A 124 -5.10 5.06 -0.77
C PRO A 124 -5.19 4.00 -1.88
N HIS A 125 -4.27 3.05 -1.85
CA HIS A 125 -4.26 1.91 -2.76
C HIS A 125 -3.39 0.79 -2.21
N LEU A 126 -3.58 -0.44 -2.71
CA LEU A 126 -2.69 -1.57 -2.48
C LEU A 126 -1.92 -1.86 -3.76
N THR A 127 -0.60 -1.77 -3.70
CA THR A 127 0.25 -2.19 -4.81
C THR A 127 0.29 -3.71 -4.90
N LEU A 128 -0.10 -4.26 -6.05
CA LEU A 128 -0.09 -5.70 -6.31
C LEU A 128 1.11 -6.13 -7.15
N ALA A 129 1.54 -5.30 -8.09
CA ALA A 129 2.68 -5.57 -8.96
C ALA A 129 3.35 -4.30 -9.47
N ARG A 130 4.61 -4.43 -9.82
CA ARG A 130 5.40 -3.39 -10.49
C ARG A 130 5.90 -3.92 -11.83
N PHE A 131 5.90 -3.03 -12.83
CA PHE A 131 6.27 -3.35 -14.20
C PHE A 131 7.53 -2.59 -14.61
N ASP A 132 8.35 -3.27 -15.43
CA ASP A 132 9.44 -2.62 -16.14
C ASP A 132 8.90 -1.79 -17.33
N PRO A 133 9.71 -0.85 -17.89
CA PRO A 133 9.27 0.04 -18.97
C PRO A 133 8.79 -0.64 -20.25
N ALA A 134 8.98 -1.95 -20.39
CA ALA A 134 8.68 -2.72 -21.59
C ALA A 134 7.17 -2.82 -21.96
N GLY A 135 6.29 -2.31 -21.12
CA GLY A 135 4.85 -2.28 -21.38
C GLY A 135 4.06 -3.40 -20.74
N LEU A 136 2.75 -3.30 -20.93
CA LEU A 136 1.75 -4.19 -20.32
C LEU A 136 1.50 -5.39 -21.24
N PRO A 137 1.60 -6.64 -20.75
CA PRO A 137 1.15 -7.78 -21.51
C PRO A 137 -0.35 -7.66 -21.87
N PRO A 138 -0.76 -7.86 -23.14
CA PRO A 138 -2.16 -7.68 -23.55
C PRO A 138 -3.14 -8.54 -22.78
N ASN A 139 -2.76 -9.76 -22.42
CA ASN A 139 -3.61 -10.66 -21.64
C ASN A 139 -3.85 -10.17 -20.21
N LEU A 140 -2.89 -9.49 -19.62
CA LEU A 140 -3.07 -8.89 -18.30
C LEU A 140 -4.07 -7.73 -18.34
N ALA A 141 -3.99 -6.87 -19.34
CA ALA A 141 -4.94 -5.76 -19.51
C ALA A 141 -6.38 -6.26 -19.61
N SER A 142 -6.60 -7.30 -20.42
CA SER A 142 -7.92 -7.93 -20.57
C SER A 142 -8.41 -8.57 -19.28
N ALA A 143 -7.52 -9.26 -18.56
CA ALA A 143 -7.86 -9.90 -17.29
C ALA A 143 -8.26 -8.87 -16.23
N VAL A 144 -7.50 -7.77 -16.13
CA VAL A 144 -7.77 -6.69 -15.15
C VAL A 144 -9.11 -6.00 -15.39
N LYS A 145 -9.54 -5.84 -16.63
CA LYS A 145 -10.87 -5.27 -16.96
C LYS A 145 -12.04 -5.99 -16.30
N GLN A 146 -11.90 -7.28 -16.04
CA GLN A 146 -12.95 -8.09 -15.39
C GLN A 146 -13.12 -7.76 -13.91
N TYR A 147 -12.16 -7.07 -13.31
CA TYR A 147 -12.11 -6.77 -11.87
C TYR A 147 -12.29 -5.29 -11.54
N THR A 148 -12.71 -4.46 -12.50
CA THR A 148 -12.80 -2.99 -12.28
C THR A 148 -13.79 -2.57 -11.20
N SER A 149 -14.77 -3.41 -10.91
CA SER A 149 -15.78 -3.14 -9.86
C SER A 149 -15.86 -4.24 -8.79
N ARG A 150 -14.98 -5.23 -8.84
CA ARG A 150 -15.03 -6.36 -7.91
C ARG A 150 -14.56 -5.94 -6.52
N GLY A 151 -15.33 -6.32 -5.49
CA GLY A 151 -14.95 -6.16 -4.09
C GLY A 151 -14.07 -7.30 -3.59
N PHE A 152 -13.12 -6.99 -2.71
CA PHE A 152 -12.21 -7.95 -2.10
C PHE A 152 -12.38 -8.05 -0.59
N GLY A 153 -13.25 -7.26 -0.01
CA GLY A 153 -13.52 -7.21 1.41
C GLY A 153 -13.39 -5.82 1.99
N SER A 154 -13.54 -5.72 3.29
CA SER A 154 -13.52 -4.45 4.01
C SER A 154 -12.78 -4.57 5.35
N LEU A 155 -12.42 -3.43 5.90
CA LEU A 155 -11.75 -3.31 7.20
C LEU A 155 -12.26 -2.07 7.93
N ASN A 156 -12.52 -2.22 9.22
CA ASN A 156 -12.72 -1.10 10.12
C ASN A 156 -11.44 -0.94 10.96
N ALA A 157 -10.51 -0.13 10.49
CA ALA A 157 -9.18 -0.01 11.06
C ALA A 157 -9.19 0.82 12.35
N ARG A 158 -8.62 0.25 13.41
CA ARG A 158 -8.48 0.89 14.73
C ARG A 158 -7.03 1.22 15.07
N GLU A 159 -6.08 0.77 14.25
CA GLU A 159 -4.65 0.93 14.50
C GLU A 159 -3.86 1.02 13.20
N PHE A 160 -2.70 1.61 13.29
CA PHE A 160 -1.68 1.59 12.25
C PHE A 160 -0.32 1.24 12.90
N HIS A 161 0.63 0.85 12.06
CA HIS A 161 1.91 0.30 12.53
C HIS A 161 3.09 1.01 11.88
N LEU A 162 4.18 1.13 12.65
CA LEU A 162 5.50 1.40 12.12
C LEU A 162 6.13 0.06 11.75
N ILE A 163 6.50 -0.09 10.47
CA ILE A 163 6.97 -1.36 9.92
C ILE A 163 8.39 -1.19 9.39
N GLU A 164 9.26 -2.15 9.70
CA GLU A 164 10.60 -2.26 9.12
C GLU A 164 10.58 -3.17 7.90
N SER A 165 11.01 -2.64 6.78
CA SER A 165 11.22 -3.42 5.55
C SER A 165 12.66 -3.88 5.47
N ARG A 166 12.86 -5.19 5.38
CA ARG A 166 14.18 -5.81 5.16
C ARG A 166 14.27 -6.32 3.73
N LEU A 167 15.22 -5.77 2.97
CA LEU A 167 15.46 -6.24 1.61
C LEU A 167 16.30 -7.52 1.69
N LYS A 168 15.74 -8.62 1.19
CA LYS A 168 16.50 -9.84 0.90
C LYS A 168 16.80 -9.92 -0.59
N PRO A 169 17.84 -10.66 -1.01
CA PRO A 169 18.16 -10.80 -2.45
C PRO A 169 16.99 -11.26 -3.31
N THR A 170 16.02 -11.95 -2.71
CA THR A 170 14.87 -12.54 -3.42
C THR A 170 13.55 -11.82 -3.18
N ALA A 171 13.40 -11.05 -2.10
CA ALA A 171 12.16 -10.35 -1.76
C ALA A 171 12.33 -9.37 -0.59
N ALA A 172 11.37 -8.44 -0.45
CA ALA A 172 11.24 -7.65 0.77
C ALA A 172 10.58 -8.51 1.88
N GLU A 173 11.06 -8.36 3.10
CA GLU A 173 10.48 -8.91 4.32
C GLU A 173 10.09 -7.76 5.25
N TYR A 174 8.94 -7.84 5.90
CA TYR A 174 8.38 -6.81 6.78
C TYR A 174 8.16 -7.30 8.20
#